data_b02cea488c7beefc0d7b65602d408fe0
#
_entry.id   b02cea488c7beefc0d7b65602d408fe0
#
_cell.length_a   1.000
_cell.length_b   1.000
_cell.length_c   1.000
_cell.angle_alpha   90.00
_cell.angle_beta   90.00
_cell.angle_gamma   90.00
#
_symmetry.space_group_name_H-M   'P 1'
#
loop_
_entity.id
_entity.type
_entity.pdbx_description
1 polymer ?
#
loop_
_entity_poly.entity_id
_entity_poly.type
_entity_poly.pdbx_seq_one_letter_code
_entity_poly.pdbx_strand_id
1 'polypeptide(L)'
;MKFGIYPNLGKKDLKMALERLTALLRDKNIDYSLPLSMKKGLMDMGFTEDTYETDESMGKRDFILSVGGDGSFLGAARAFRDYPVLMAGLHLGDLGFLNSMTLRDMEQRVDQILSGDYQEEHRLYLSAALIHEDGRREELPTVLNDVVIGHASIGQLARIRLFINDSFIQEYAADGLIISSPTGSTGYSLSCGGPVLGPSDDRIIIVPICAHTLQRFAMVLSRDDVVKITVPEREKELCLSLDGAGTFRFNKTDTLLVRSIEKPIRFLRFRDQDFFGSITRKLVRKVADCGK
;
A
#
# COMPACT_ATOMS: atom_id res chain seq x y z
N MET A 1 13.14 20.39 12.32
CA MET A 1 12.59 19.23 11.61
C MET A 1 11.58 18.56 12.52
N LYS A 2 10.43 18.15 12.00
CA LYS A 2 9.30 17.62 12.79
C LYS A 2 8.85 16.28 12.26
N PHE A 3 8.77 15.27 13.12
CA PHE A 3 8.38 13.91 12.77
C PHE A 3 7.00 13.57 13.32
N GLY A 4 6.15 12.95 12.53
CA GLY A 4 4.99 12.20 13.01
C GLY A 4 5.35 10.72 13.05
N ILE A 5 5.15 10.04 14.15
CA ILE A 5 5.40 8.60 14.30
C ILE A 5 4.05 7.89 14.22
N TYR A 6 3.87 7.01 13.23
CA TYR A 6 2.62 6.26 13.02
C TYR A 6 2.84 4.76 13.28
N PRO A 7 2.57 4.28 14.51
CA PRO A 7 2.87 2.90 14.91
C PRO A 7 1.75 1.93 14.55
N ASN A 8 2.10 0.64 14.39
CA ASN A 8 1.13 -0.44 14.31
C ASN A 8 1.01 -1.18 15.66
N LEU A 9 -0.07 -0.94 16.37
CA LEU A 9 -0.32 -1.49 17.71
C LEU A 9 -0.33 -3.02 17.78
N GLY A 10 -0.54 -3.72 16.67
CA GLY A 10 -0.53 -5.18 16.60
C GLY A 10 0.87 -5.83 16.58
N LYS A 11 1.96 -5.06 16.64
CA LYS A 11 3.33 -5.60 16.56
C LYS A 11 3.92 -5.85 17.95
N LYS A 12 4.46 -7.08 18.17
CA LYS A 12 5.02 -7.50 19.48
C LYS A 12 6.17 -6.62 19.97
N ASP A 13 7.07 -6.21 19.06
CA ASP A 13 8.27 -5.46 19.43
C ASP A 13 8.06 -3.94 19.36
N LEU A 14 6.80 -3.48 19.22
CA LEU A 14 6.49 -2.08 19.02
C LEU A 14 6.96 -1.21 20.16
N LYS A 15 6.67 -1.58 21.41
CA LYS A 15 7.05 -0.78 22.59
C LYS A 15 8.55 -0.49 22.61
N MET A 16 9.37 -1.53 22.51
CA MET A 16 10.84 -1.42 22.50
C MET A 16 11.32 -0.52 21.33
N ALA A 17 10.71 -0.68 20.16
CA ALA A 17 11.07 0.13 18.99
C ALA A 17 10.74 1.60 19.19
N LEU A 18 9.56 1.91 19.76
CA LEU A 18 9.16 3.27 20.06
C LEU A 18 10.05 3.90 21.13
N GLU A 19 10.34 3.19 22.22
CA GLU A 19 11.25 3.66 23.28
C GLU A 19 12.63 4.02 22.72
N ARG A 20 13.21 3.18 21.85
CA ARG A 20 14.48 3.47 21.18
C ARG A 20 14.39 4.64 20.22
N LEU A 21 13.33 4.69 19.39
CA LEU A 21 13.15 5.77 18.43
C LEU A 21 12.95 7.10 19.12
N THR A 22 12.05 7.19 20.11
CA THR A 22 11.78 8.45 20.82
C THR A 22 12.97 8.94 21.64
N ALA A 23 13.74 8.01 22.25
CA ALA A 23 15.00 8.35 22.91
C ALA A 23 15.98 8.98 21.92
N LEU A 24 16.20 8.35 20.76
CA LEU A 24 17.06 8.86 19.70
C LEU A 24 16.63 10.25 19.20
N LEU A 25 15.33 10.45 18.99
CA LEU A 25 14.80 11.74 18.52
C LEU A 25 14.99 12.85 19.58
N ARG A 26 14.80 12.52 20.87
CA ARG A 26 15.07 13.45 21.98
C ARG A 26 16.55 13.82 22.07
N ASP A 27 17.44 12.85 22.00
CA ASP A 27 18.91 13.08 22.05
C ASP A 27 19.38 13.99 20.91
N LYS A 28 18.70 13.92 19.76
CA LYS A 28 19.00 14.77 18.60
C LYS A 28 18.16 16.08 18.56
N ASN A 29 17.39 16.38 19.62
CA ASN A 29 16.51 17.55 19.71
C ASN A 29 15.50 17.65 18.55
N ILE A 30 14.95 16.53 18.12
CA ILE A 30 13.93 16.46 17.07
C ILE A 30 12.56 16.48 17.70
N ASP A 31 11.70 17.40 17.25
CA ASP A 31 10.28 17.43 17.61
C ASP A 31 9.54 16.25 16.96
N TYR A 32 8.77 15.50 17.75
CA TYR A 32 7.96 14.40 17.27
C TYR A 32 6.57 14.35 17.93
N SER A 33 5.64 13.69 17.28
CA SER A 33 4.32 13.38 17.85
C SER A 33 3.82 12.00 17.43
N LEU A 34 2.86 11.50 18.20
CA LEU A 34 2.13 10.26 17.95
C LEU A 34 0.65 10.56 17.69
N PRO A 35 -0.09 9.66 16.99
CA PRO A 35 -1.51 9.86 16.74
C PRO A 35 -2.32 9.85 18.05
N LEU A 36 -3.13 10.89 18.25
CA LEU A 36 -4.02 10.99 19.41
C LEU A 36 -5.01 9.83 19.44
N SER A 37 -5.45 9.34 18.29
CA SER A 37 -6.33 8.17 18.15
C SER A 37 -5.72 6.87 18.69
N MET A 38 -4.39 6.79 18.75
CA MET A 38 -3.66 5.59 19.23
C MET A 38 -3.20 5.71 20.68
N LYS A 39 -3.42 6.86 21.34
CA LYS A 39 -2.94 7.13 22.71
C LYS A 39 -3.32 6.03 23.69
N LYS A 40 -4.60 5.65 23.73
CA LYS A 40 -5.08 4.59 24.64
C LYS A 40 -4.36 3.26 24.41
N GLY A 41 -4.26 2.79 23.17
CA GLY A 41 -3.59 1.54 22.84
C GLY A 41 -2.11 1.55 23.20
N LEU A 42 -1.41 2.68 23.04
CA LEU A 42 -0.02 2.84 23.45
C LEU A 42 0.13 2.82 24.97
N MET A 43 -0.76 3.49 25.70
CA MET A 43 -0.78 3.44 27.18
C MET A 43 -1.08 2.03 27.70
N ASP A 44 -2.00 1.31 27.09
CA ASP A 44 -2.33 -0.08 27.46
C ASP A 44 -1.12 -1.03 27.26
N MET A 45 -0.22 -0.70 26.33
CA MET A 45 1.06 -1.40 26.13
C MET A 45 2.15 -0.96 27.13
N GLY A 46 1.88 0.01 28.00
CA GLY A 46 2.83 0.61 28.93
C GLY A 46 3.85 1.53 28.25
N PHE A 47 3.48 2.14 27.10
CA PHE A 47 4.25 3.19 26.45
C PHE A 47 3.55 4.52 26.70
N THR A 48 4.21 5.45 27.37
CA THR A 48 3.67 6.77 27.74
C THR A 48 4.55 7.88 27.20
N GLU A 49 3.93 8.80 26.48
CA GLU A 49 4.52 10.03 25.97
C GLU A 49 3.48 11.15 26.11
N ASP A 50 3.92 12.40 26.10
CA ASP A 50 3.03 13.55 26.22
C ASP A 50 2.73 14.23 24.86
N THR A 51 3.40 13.80 23.82
CA THR A 51 3.35 14.41 22.47
C THR A 51 2.39 13.68 21.55
N TYR A 52 1.07 13.92 21.74
CA TYR A 52 0.03 13.36 20.89
C TYR A 52 -0.66 14.47 20.08
N GLU A 53 -0.91 14.20 18.80
CA GLU A 53 -1.58 15.10 17.88
C GLU A 53 -2.65 14.39 17.06
N THR A 54 -3.58 15.17 16.49
CA THR A 54 -4.51 14.67 15.49
C THR A 54 -3.77 14.33 14.19
N ASP A 55 -4.32 13.42 13.38
CA ASP A 55 -3.72 13.07 12.08
C ASP A 55 -3.60 14.33 11.18
N GLU A 56 -4.56 15.26 11.26
CA GLU A 56 -4.48 16.54 10.55
C GLU A 56 -3.25 17.38 10.96
N SER A 57 -2.97 17.47 12.27
CA SER A 57 -1.79 18.19 12.76
C SER A 57 -0.49 17.48 12.35
N MET A 58 -0.46 16.17 12.48
CA MET A 58 0.67 15.34 12.04
C MET A 58 0.92 15.45 10.54
N GLY A 59 -0.12 15.58 9.72
CA GLY A 59 -0.02 15.79 8.28
C GLY A 59 0.66 17.09 7.84
N LYS A 60 0.87 18.03 8.78
CA LYS A 60 1.60 19.31 8.58
C LYS A 60 3.07 19.22 9.02
N ARG A 61 3.54 18.06 9.48
CA ARG A 61 4.94 17.83 9.85
C ARG A 61 5.79 17.57 8.60
N ASP A 62 7.12 17.58 8.76
CA ASP A 62 8.03 17.36 7.64
C ASP A 62 8.00 15.90 7.18
N PHE A 63 7.92 14.98 8.15
CA PHE A 63 8.00 13.53 7.91
C PHE A 63 6.93 12.77 8.68
N ILE A 64 6.41 11.70 8.06
CA ILE A 64 5.69 10.62 8.75
C ILE A 64 6.53 9.36 8.71
N LEU A 65 6.87 8.87 9.90
CA LEU A 65 7.60 7.62 10.09
C LEU A 65 6.63 6.52 10.51
N SER A 66 6.30 5.61 9.58
CA SER A 66 5.52 4.41 9.90
C SER A 66 6.39 3.41 10.66
N VAL A 67 5.89 2.86 11.77
CA VAL A 67 6.61 1.86 12.58
C VAL A 67 5.88 0.52 12.54
N GLY A 68 6.49 -0.47 11.85
CA GLY A 68 5.88 -1.79 11.69
C GLY A 68 6.43 -2.57 10.51
N GLY A 69 5.57 -3.10 9.64
CA GLY A 69 5.92 -3.76 8.39
C GLY A 69 5.30 -3.04 7.18
N ASP A 70 5.36 -3.66 5.98
CA ASP A 70 4.79 -3.07 4.77
C ASP A 70 3.28 -2.78 4.92
N GLY A 71 2.49 -3.68 5.52
CA GLY A 71 1.07 -3.42 5.80
C GLY A 71 0.83 -2.24 6.75
N SER A 72 1.75 -1.98 7.69
CA SER A 72 1.69 -0.80 8.56
C SER A 72 1.95 0.47 7.77
N PHE A 73 2.89 0.40 6.84
CA PHE A 73 3.20 1.50 5.93
C PHE A 73 2.00 1.84 5.04
N LEU A 74 1.30 0.84 4.48
CA LEU A 74 0.06 1.05 3.71
C LEU A 74 -1.02 1.76 4.54
N GLY A 75 -1.15 1.40 5.82
CA GLY A 75 -2.06 2.07 6.75
C GLY A 75 -1.71 3.54 6.96
N ALA A 76 -0.43 3.85 7.19
CA ALA A 76 0.07 5.21 7.31
C ALA A 76 -0.12 6.00 6.00
N ALA A 77 0.23 5.41 4.86
CA ALA A 77 0.08 6.02 3.55
C ALA A 77 -1.39 6.41 3.26
N ARG A 78 -2.34 5.59 3.70
CA ARG A 78 -3.78 5.88 3.60
C ARG A 78 -4.19 7.03 4.52
N ALA A 79 -3.70 7.06 5.76
CA ALA A 79 -4.04 8.10 6.73
C ALA A 79 -3.52 9.49 6.29
N PHE A 80 -2.36 9.54 5.63
CA PHE A 80 -1.69 10.78 5.27
C PHE A 80 -1.69 11.09 3.77
N ARG A 81 -2.50 10.41 2.97
CA ARG A 81 -2.54 10.56 1.49
C ARG A 81 -2.79 11.99 1.01
N ASP A 82 -3.60 12.75 1.74
CA ASP A 82 -4.03 14.10 1.35
C ASP A 82 -3.04 15.18 1.79
N TYR A 83 -2.02 14.81 2.56
CA TYR A 83 -1.02 15.72 3.11
C TYR A 83 0.30 15.67 2.32
N PRO A 84 1.03 16.79 2.24
CA PRO A 84 2.28 16.86 1.48
C PRO A 84 3.49 16.35 2.28
N VAL A 85 3.27 15.42 3.20
CA VAL A 85 4.34 14.88 4.06
C VAL A 85 5.23 13.90 3.30
N LEU A 86 6.49 13.84 3.68
CA LEU A 86 7.44 12.83 3.19
C LEU A 86 7.37 11.60 4.10
N MET A 87 7.11 10.43 3.52
CA MET A 87 6.90 9.20 4.27
C MET A 87 8.14 8.32 4.28
N ALA A 88 8.49 7.82 5.46
CA ALA A 88 9.51 6.80 5.67
C ALA A 88 8.95 5.65 6.52
N GLY A 89 9.58 4.48 6.46
CA GLY A 89 9.14 3.33 7.25
C GLY A 89 10.27 2.70 8.05
N LEU A 90 10.02 2.47 9.34
CA LEU A 90 10.84 1.68 10.24
C LEU A 90 10.27 0.27 10.35
N HIS A 91 10.99 -0.72 9.81
CA HIS A 91 10.56 -2.11 9.83
C HIS A 91 10.96 -2.80 11.14
N LEU A 92 9.99 -3.49 11.77
CA LEU A 92 10.19 -4.27 13.01
C LEU A 92 10.53 -5.75 12.73
N GLY A 93 11.41 -5.99 11.79
CA GLY A 93 11.82 -7.33 11.36
C GLY A 93 12.70 -7.22 10.12
N ASP A 94 12.59 -8.17 9.19
CA ASP A 94 13.31 -8.11 7.92
C ASP A 94 12.70 -7.06 6.99
N LEU A 95 13.55 -6.24 6.38
CA LEU A 95 13.15 -5.11 5.55
C LEU A 95 12.20 -5.53 4.42
N GLY A 96 11.01 -4.94 4.39
CA GLY A 96 10.01 -5.06 3.32
C GLY A 96 10.39 -4.27 2.06
N PHE A 97 9.44 -4.04 1.17
CA PHE A 97 9.61 -3.23 -0.04
C PHE A 97 9.23 -1.76 0.15
N LEU A 98 8.45 -1.45 1.21
CA LEU A 98 7.95 -0.10 1.48
C LEU A 98 8.75 0.62 2.56
N ASN A 99 9.33 -0.13 3.49
CA ASN A 99 10.09 0.46 4.59
C ASN A 99 11.52 0.79 4.13
N SER A 100 12.05 1.90 4.65
CA SER A 100 13.37 2.42 4.27
C SER A 100 14.45 2.19 5.32
N MET A 101 14.09 1.79 6.56
CA MET A 101 15.02 1.53 7.65
C MET A 101 14.58 0.38 8.54
N THR A 102 15.51 -0.12 9.34
CA THR A 102 15.31 -1.17 10.38
C THR A 102 15.79 -0.66 11.74
N LEU A 103 15.49 -1.39 12.82
CA LEU A 103 16.01 -1.07 14.14
C LEU A 103 17.55 -1.11 14.22
N ARG A 104 18.23 -1.80 13.29
CA ARG A 104 19.70 -1.93 13.29
C ARG A 104 20.39 -0.70 12.75
N ASP A 105 19.81 -0.09 11.71
CA ASP A 105 20.37 1.07 11.00
C ASP A 105 19.63 2.38 11.30
N MET A 106 18.66 2.36 12.22
CA MET A 106 17.77 3.49 12.53
C MET A 106 18.54 4.78 12.84
N GLU A 107 19.58 4.72 13.68
CA GLU A 107 20.36 5.89 14.04
C GLU A 107 21.06 6.50 12.82
N GLN A 108 21.76 5.70 12.04
CA GLN A 108 22.39 6.13 10.80
C GLN A 108 21.37 6.77 9.83
N ARG A 109 20.19 6.15 9.71
CA ARG A 109 19.13 6.64 8.81
C ARG A 109 18.53 7.97 9.28
N VAL A 110 18.35 8.14 10.58
CA VAL A 110 17.93 9.42 11.15
C VAL A 110 19.00 10.50 10.87
N ASP A 111 20.30 10.21 11.00
CA ASP A 111 21.37 11.14 10.68
C ASP A 111 21.39 11.52 9.19
N GLN A 112 21.14 10.55 8.30
CA GLN A 112 20.99 10.83 6.87
C GLN A 112 19.78 11.73 6.58
N ILE A 113 18.66 11.54 7.28
CA ILE A 113 17.49 12.43 7.15
C ILE A 113 17.88 13.85 7.59
N LEU A 114 18.56 13.99 8.73
CA LEU A 114 18.96 15.29 9.28
C LEU A 114 19.93 16.05 8.37
N SER A 115 20.84 15.32 7.74
CA SER A 115 21.81 15.89 6.79
C SER A 115 21.26 16.11 5.38
N GLY A 116 20.02 15.64 5.08
CA GLY A 116 19.43 15.70 3.75
C GLY A 116 19.99 14.67 2.77
N ASP A 117 20.69 13.63 3.27
CA ASP A 117 21.25 12.56 2.43
C ASP A 117 20.22 11.48 2.13
N TYR A 118 19.17 11.88 1.43
CA TYR A 118 18.12 11.01 0.92
C TYR A 118 17.63 11.50 -0.44
N GLN A 119 16.76 10.73 -1.05
CA GLN A 119 16.03 11.08 -2.28
C GLN A 119 14.55 11.03 -2.00
N GLU A 120 13.81 11.88 -2.67
CA GLU A 120 12.36 11.82 -2.71
C GLU A 120 11.93 10.97 -3.90
N GLU A 121 11.10 9.96 -3.63
CA GLU A 121 10.52 9.08 -4.63
C GLU A 121 9.01 9.29 -4.66
N HIS A 122 8.47 9.54 -5.83
CA HIS A 122 7.04 9.73 -6.04
C HIS A 122 6.40 8.42 -6.48
N ARG A 123 5.33 8.01 -5.82
CA ARG A 123 4.62 6.77 -6.14
C ARG A 123 3.18 7.02 -6.51
N LEU A 124 2.72 6.22 -7.47
CA LEU A 124 1.37 6.26 -7.98
C LEU A 124 0.37 5.71 -6.96
N TYR A 125 -0.73 6.43 -6.74
CA TYR A 125 -1.94 5.91 -6.13
C TYR A 125 -2.97 5.55 -7.19
N LEU A 126 -3.84 4.59 -6.86
CA LEU A 126 -5.07 4.33 -7.60
C LEU A 126 -6.27 4.85 -6.81
N SER A 127 -7.20 5.49 -7.50
CA SER A 127 -8.55 5.74 -7.01
C SER A 127 -9.50 4.68 -7.54
N ALA A 128 -10.47 4.31 -6.72
CA ALA A 128 -11.54 3.42 -7.09
C ALA A 128 -12.89 4.07 -6.76
N ALA A 129 -13.88 3.89 -7.61
CA ALA A 129 -15.23 4.36 -7.39
C ALA A 129 -16.25 3.33 -7.87
N LEU A 130 -17.35 3.20 -7.15
CA LEU A 130 -18.53 2.45 -7.58
C LEU A 130 -19.54 3.41 -8.21
N ILE A 131 -20.04 3.04 -9.37
CA ILE A 131 -21.20 3.68 -9.98
C ILE A 131 -22.36 2.70 -9.83
N HIS A 132 -23.33 3.08 -9.03
CA HIS A 132 -24.52 2.28 -8.75
C HIS A 132 -25.54 2.38 -9.89
N GLU A 133 -26.50 1.48 -9.91
CA GLU A 133 -27.57 1.42 -10.93
C GLU A 133 -28.38 2.73 -11.05
N ASP A 134 -28.56 3.44 -9.94
CA ASP A 134 -29.23 4.74 -9.88
C ASP A 134 -28.36 5.92 -10.35
N GLY A 135 -27.13 5.66 -10.81
CA GLY A 135 -26.15 6.66 -11.24
C GLY A 135 -25.36 7.31 -10.09
N ARG A 136 -25.63 6.96 -8.84
CA ARG A 136 -24.89 7.47 -7.68
C ARG A 136 -23.46 6.96 -7.74
N ARG A 137 -22.51 7.88 -7.56
CA ARG A 137 -21.08 7.60 -7.48
C ARG A 137 -20.65 7.53 -6.01
N GLU A 138 -20.01 6.43 -5.63
CA GLU A 138 -19.40 6.21 -4.32
C GLU A 138 -17.89 6.13 -4.47
N GLU A 139 -17.18 7.09 -3.88
CA GLU A 139 -15.71 7.06 -3.86
C GLU A 139 -15.24 6.06 -2.80
N LEU A 140 -14.40 5.15 -3.21
CA LEU A 140 -13.76 4.18 -2.31
C LEU A 140 -12.41 4.73 -1.81
N PRO A 141 -11.86 4.16 -0.71
CA PRO A 141 -10.51 4.50 -0.28
C PRO A 141 -9.49 4.31 -1.41
N THR A 142 -8.55 5.25 -1.52
CA THR A 142 -7.44 5.11 -2.46
C THR A 142 -6.48 4.02 -2.03
N VAL A 143 -5.81 3.41 -2.98
CA VAL A 143 -4.88 2.31 -2.74
C VAL A 143 -3.48 2.64 -3.26
N LEU A 144 -2.50 2.17 -2.51
CA LEU A 144 -1.10 2.27 -2.89
C LEU A 144 -0.64 1.00 -3.65
N ASN A 145 -1.16 -0.17 -3.30
CA ASN A 145 -0.83 -1.44 -3.96
C ASN A 145 -1.87 -1.82 -5.01
N ASP A 146 -3.06 -2.25 -4.59
CA ASP A 146 -3.99 -2.90 -5.50
C ASP A 146 -5.47 -2.81 -5.09
N VAL A 147 -6.33 -2.88 -6.10
CA VAL A 147 -7.76 -3.16 -6.02
C VAL A 147 -7.96 -4.58 -6.52
N VAL A 148 -8.52 -5.44 -5.70
CA VAL A 148 -8.83 -6.84 -6.04
C VAL A 148 -10.34 -7.03 -6.06
N ILE A 149 -10.86 -7.63 -7.14
CA ILE A 149 -12.27 -8.03 -7.24
C ILE A 149 -12.36 -9.55 -7.39
N GLY A 150 -13.27 -10.18 -6.66
CA GLY A 150 -13.51 -11.62 -6.70
C GLY A 150 -14.63 -12.03 -5.76
N HIS A 151 -14.85 -13.34 -5.60
CA HIS A 151 -15.78 -13.85 -4.60
C HIS A 151 -15.21 -13.77 -3.19
N ALA A 152 -16.08 -13.53 -2.20
CA ALA A 152 -15.71 -13.63 -0.79
C ALA A 152 -15.42 -15.08 -0.36
N SER A 153 -15.99 -16.07 -1.08
CA SER A 153 -15.86 -17.50 -0.79
C SER A 153 -14.86 -18.15 -1.73
N ILE A 154 -13.98 -18.98 -1.18
CA ILE A 154 -12.99 -19.76 -1.94
C ILE A 154 -13.68 -20.77 -2.85
N GLY A 155 -13.14 -21.00 -4.04
CA GLY A 155 -13.60 -22.03 -4.98
C GLY A 155 -14.82 -21.64 -5.82
N GLN A 156 -15.20 -20.36 -5.82
CA GLN A 156 -16.22 -19.83 -6.72
C GLN A 156 -15.55 -19.04 -7.84
N LEU A 157 -15.91 -19.38 -9.08
CA LEU A 157 -15.40 -18.71 -10.28
C LEU A 157 -16.20 -17.45 -10.56
N ALA A 158 -15.55 -16.29 -10.52
CA ALA A 158 -16.14 -14.99 -10.87
C ALA A 158 -16.09 -14.77 -12.40
N ARG A 159 -17.16 -14.21 -12.95
CA ARG A 159 -17.18 -13.70 -14.33
C ARG A 159 -17.08 -12.21 -14.31
N ILE A 160 -15.96 -11.69 -14.79
CA ILE A 160 -15.55 -10.29 -14.69
C ILE A 160 -15.36 -9.73 -16.08
N ARG A 161 -16.11 -8.70 -16.47
CA ARG A 161 -15.97 -7.99 -17.74
C ARG A 161 -15.05 -6.80 -17.56
N LEU A 162 -13.95 -6.81 -18.31
CA LEU A 162 -12.97 -5.75 -18.33
C LEU A 162 -13.17 -4.84 -19.51
N PHE A 163 -13.15 -3.53 -19.26
CA PHE A 163 -13.09 -2.47 -20.26
C PHE A 163 -11.90 -1.56 -19.94
N ILE A 164 -11.27 -1.03 -20.98
CA ILE A 164 -10.24 0.01 -20.88
C ILE A 164 -10.68 1.18 -21.77
N ASN A 165 -10.82 2.37 -21.18
CA ASN A 165 -11.31 3.57 -21.87
C ASN A 165 -12.64 3.30 -22.61
N ASP A 166 -13.59 2.63 -21.94
CA ASP A 166 -14.88 2.18 -22.47
C ASP A 166 -14.83 1.10 -23.57
N SER A 167 -13.66 0.72 -24.06
CA SER A 167 -13.52 -0.38 -25.00
C SER A 167 -13.57 -1.73 -24.27
N PHE A 168 -14.48 -2.62 -24.66
CA PHE A 168 -14.53 -3.97 -24.13
C PHE A 168 -13.28 -4.75 -24.51
N ILE A 169 -12.61 -5.33 -23.52
CA ILE A 169 -11.41 -6.13 -23.73
C ILE A 169 -11.75 -7.61 -23.70
N GLN A 170 -12.31 -8.10 -22.59
CA GLN A 170 -12.73 -9.52 -22.47
C GLN A 170 -13.56 -9.76 -21.20
N GLU A 171 -14.20 -10.95 -21.16
CA GLU A 171 -14.80 -11.51 -19.96
C GLU A 171 -13.86 -12.59 -19.39
N TYR A 172 -13.39 -12.39 -18.16
CA TYR A 172 -12.63 -13.38 -17.42
C TYR A 172 -13.56 -14.33 -16.69
N ALA A 173 -13.25 -15.62 -16.73
CA ALA A 173 -13.71 -16.62 -15.78
C ALA A 173 -12.54 -16.96 -14.88
N ALA A 174 -12.50 -16.40 -13.66
CA ALA A 174 -11.31 -16.41 -12.79
C ALA A 174 -11.71 -16.40 -11.31
N ASP A 175 -10.79 -16.70 -10.41
CA ASP A 175 -11.01 -16.50 -8.98
C ASP A 175 -11.14 -15.00 -8.64
N GLY A 176 -10.52 -14.15 -9.46
CA GLY A 176 -10.60 -12.70 -9.34
C GLY A 176 -9.76 -11.96 -10.38
N LEU A 177 -9.72 -10.64 -10.23
CA LEU A 177 -8.90 -9.74 -11.04
C LEU A 177 -8.22 -8.71 -10.12
N ILE A 178 -6.95 -8.48 -10.35
CA ILE A 178 -6.13 -7.50 -9.64
C ILE A 178 -5.88 -6.31 -10.55
N ILE A 179 -6.14 -5.10 -10.08
CA ILE A 179 -5.71 -3.84 -10.66
C ILE A 179 -4.66 -3.25 -9.73
N SER A 180 -3.40 -3.23 -10.15
CA SER A 180 -2.27 -2.90 -9.30
C SER A 180 -1.52 -1.66 -9.78
N SER A 181 -0.99 -0.90 -8.82
CA SER A 181 0.00 0.13 -9.05
C SER A 181 1.40 -0.49 -9.23
N PRO A 182 2.42 0.29 -9.62
CA PRO A 182 3.82 -0.18 -9.61
C PRO A 182 4.29 -0.62 -8.21
N THR A 183 3.84 0.05 -7.15
CA THR A 183 4.15 -0.34 -5.77
C THR A 183 3.59 -1.72 -5.45
N GLY A 184 2.35 -2.00 -5.85
CA GLY A 184 1.68 -3.29 -5.68
C GLY A 184 2.24 -4.41 -6.56
N SER A 185 3.08 -4.08 -7.56
CA SER A 185 3.72 -5.08 -8.45
C SER A 185 4.56 -6.11 -7.68
N THR A 186 5.04 -5.78 -6.48
CA THR A 186 5.76 -6.68 -5.58
C THR A 186 4.88 -7.37 -4.54
N GLY A 187 3.57 -7.09 -4.54
CA GLY A 187 2.57 -7.63 -3.64
C GLY A 187 1.80 -8.83 -4.24
N TYR A 188 0.47 -8.80 -4.14
CA TYR A 188 -0.39 -9.89 -4.61
C TYR A 188 -0.30 -10.08 -6.13
N SER A 189 -0.12 -8.99 -6.88
CA SER A 189 0.13 -9.02 -8.34
C SER A 189 1.29 -9.96 -8.70
N LEU A 190 2.43 -9.88 -7.98
CA LEU A 190 3.59 -10.75 -8.21
C LEU A 190 3.24 -12.24 -8.01
N SER A 191 2.50 -12.55 -6.94
CA SER A 191 2.10 -13.93 -6.63
C SER A 191 1.19 -14.54 -7.70
N CYS A 192 0.47 -13.72 -8.45
CA CYS A 192 -0.39 -14.11 -9.57
C CYS A 192 0.29 -14.00 -10.94
N GLY A 193 1.61 -13.82 -10.99
CA GLY A 193 2.39 -13.76 -12.23
C GLY A 193 2.40 -12.40 -12.93
N GLY A 194 2.07 -11.35 -12.23
CA GLY A 194 2.20 -9.97 -12.71
C GLY A 194 3.66 -9.56 -12.88
N PRO A 195 3.96 -8.61 -13.78
CA PRO A 195 5.30 -8.09 -13.98
C PRO A 195 5.72 -7.23 -12.77
N VAL A 196 7.03 -7.19 -12.49
CA VAL A 196 7.61 -6.26 -11.55
C VAL A 196 7.90 -4.94 -12.25
N LEU A 197 7.37 -3.84 -11.72
CA LEU A 197 7.67 -2.48 -12.16
C LEU A 197 8.54 -1.77 -11.13
N GLY A 198 9.34 -0.82 -11.59
CA GLY A 198 10.07 0.09 -10.71
C GLY A 198 9.08 0.92 -9.86
N PRO A 199 9.43 1.25 -8.61
CA PRO A 199 8.49 1.92 -7.71
C PRO A 199 8.07 3.32 -8.16
N SER A 200 8.91 3.99 -8.95
CA SER A 200 8.60 5.30 -9.56
C SER A 200 7.99 5.21 -10.97
N ASP A 201 7.66 4.00 -11.43
CA ASP A 201 6.90 3.81 -12.66
C ASP A 201 5.48 4.38 -12.48
N ASP A 202 4.82 4.75 -13.56
CA ASP A 202 3.50 5.38 -13.53
C ASP A 202 2.41 4.55 -14.24
N ARG A 203 2.67 3.27 -14.51
CA ARG A 203 1.75 2.38 -15.23
C ARG A 203 0.83 1.61 -14.28
N ILE A 204 -0.31 1.18 -14.82
CA ILE A 204 -1.28 0.33 -14.11
C ILE A 204 -1.11 -1.10 -14.61
N ILE A 205 -1.18 -2.07 -13.72
CA ILE A 205 -1.08 -3.50 -14.03
C ILE A 205 -2.43 -4.15 -13.81
N ILE A 206 -2.87 -4.99 -14.75
CA ILE A 206 -4.03 -5.87 -14.58
C ILE A 206 -3.57 -7.31 -14.59
N VAL A 207 -3.92 -8.08 -13.55
CA VAL A 207 -3.52 -9.49 -13.41
C VAL A 207 -4.74 -10.34 -13.05
N PRO A 208 -5.11 -11.31 -13.88
CA PRO A 208 -6.16 -12.27 -13.51
C PRO A 208 -5.65 -13.28 -12.48
N ILE A 209 -6.50 -13.65 -11.54
CA ILE A 209 -6.21 -14.65 -10.50
C ILE A 209 -6.75 -15.99 -10.98
N CYS A 210 -5.89 -16.97 -11.21
CA CYS A 210 -6.25 -18.33 -11.62
C CYS A 210 -7.31 -18.37 -12.74
N ALA A 211 -7.14 -17.56 -13.79
CA ALA A 211 -8.11 -17.52 -14.89
C ALA A 211 -8.20 -18.84 -15.65
N HIS A 212 -9.44 -19.29 -15.89
CA HIS A 212 -9.79 -20.47 -16.69
C HIS A 212 -9.96 -20.16 -18.18
N THR A 213 -9.64 -18.94 -18.60
CA THR A 213 -9.66 -18.51 -20.00
C THR A 213 -8.30 -18.72 -20.64
N LEU A 214 -8.24 -18.89 -21.97
CA LEU A 214 -6.99 -19.00 -22.72
C LEU A 214 -6.15 -17.70 -22.64
N GLN A 215 -6.83 -16.56 -22.53
CA GLN A 215 -6.20 -15.25 -22.39
C GLN A 215 -6.04 -14.89 -20.91
N ARG A 216 -4.96 -15.35 -20.28
CA ARG A 216 -4.65 -15.17 -18.86
C ARG A 216 -3.35 -14.40 -18.59
N PHE A 217 -2.92 -13.62 -19.56
CA PHE A 217 -1.72 -12.79 -19.40
C PHE A 217 -2.02 -11.51 -18.60
N ALA A 218 -1.01 -11.02 -17.91
CA ALA A 218 -1.05 -9.71 -17.30
C ALA A 218 -0.97 -8.61 -18.37
N MET A 219 -1.67 -7.50 -18.16
CA MET A 219 -1.59 -6.31 -19.01
C MET A 219 -0.95 -5.16 -18.25
N VAL A 220 -0.21 -4.32 -18.97
CA VAL A 220 0.36 -3.08 -18.45
C VAL A 220 -0.24 -1.92 -19.24
N LEU A 221 -0.87 -1.01 -18.53
CA LEU A 221 -1.61 0.13 -19.10
C LEU A 221 -0.88 1.44 -18.82
N SER A 222 -1.21 2.47 -19.57
CA SER A 222 -0.80 3.84 -19.28
C SER A 222 -1.44 4.34 -17.97
N ARG A 223 -0.80 5.31 -17.31
CA ARG A 223 -1.38 5.99 -16.16
C ARG A 223 -2.73 6.68 -16.46
N ASP A 224 -2.91 7.11 -17.71
CA ASP A 224 -4.10 7.87 -18.13
C ASP A 224 -5.28 6.95 -18.50
N ASP A 225 -5.04 5.63 -18.57
CA ASP A 225 -6.10 4.68 -18.85
C ASP A 225 -7.06 4.52 -17.69
N VAL A 226 -8.34 4.41 -18.01
CA VAL A 226 -9.41 4.14 -17.06
C VAL A 226 -9.82 2.68 -17.16
N VAL A 227 -9.66 1.96 -16.06
CA VAL A 227 -10.12 0.57 -15.94
C VAL A 227 -11.58 0.58 -15.48
N LYS A 228 -12.47 -0.02 -16.28
CA LYS A 228 -13.87 -0.21 -15.93
C LYS A 228 -14.19 -1.70 -15.84
N ILE A 229 -14.85 -2.09 -14.76
CA ILE A 229 -15.25 -3.46 -14.50
C ILE A 229 -16.75 -3.52 -14.27
N THR A 230 -17.38 -4.48 -14.96
CA THR A 230 -18.77 -4.90 -14.73
C THR A 230 -18.82 -6.41 -14.63
N VAL A 231 -19.97 -6.96 -14.25
CA VAL A 231 -20.24 -8.40 -14.25
C VAL A 231 -21.50 -8.70 -15.05
N PRO A 232 -21.65 -9.92 -15.61
CA PRO A 232 -22.88 -10.31 -16.29
C PRO A 232 -24.04 -10.45 -15.28
N GLU A 233 -25.29 -10.23 -15.73
CA GLU A 233 -26.49 -10.31 -14.89
C GLU A 233 -26.65 -11.61 -14.09
N ARG A 234 -26.14 -12.72 -14.65
CA ARG A 234 -26.17 -14.06 -14.01
C ARG A 234 -25.13 -14.21 -12.90
N GLU A 235 -24.22 -13.23 -12.72
CA GLU A 235 -23.18 -13.29 -11.68
C GLU A 235 -23.79 -13.02 -10.31
N LYS A 236 -23.15 -13.61 -9.30
CA LYS A 236 -23.45 -13.31 -7.91
C LYS A 236 -22.74 -12.05 -7.47
N GLU A 237 -23.09 -11.56 -6.28
CA GLU A 237 -22.39 -10.49 -5.61
C GLU A 237 -20.89 -10.84 -5.44
N LEU A 238 -20.05 -9.91 -5.82
CA LEU A 238 -18.60 -10.00 -5.63
C LEU A 238 -18.15 -9.09 -4.49
N CYS A 239 -16.87 -9.19 -4.14
CA CYS A 239 -16.24 -8.37 -3.13
C CYS A 239 -15.05 -7.64 -3.73
N LEU A 240 -14.81 -6.43 -3.23
CA LEU A 240 -13.59 -5.67 -3.50
C LEU A 240 -12.72 -5.68 -2.25
N SER A 241 -11.43 -5.87 -2.43
CA SER A 241 -10.41 -5.64 -1.41
C SER A 241 -9.48 -4.53 -1.87
N LEU A 242 -9.16 -3.60 -0.98
CA LEU A 242 -8.34 -2.42 -1.26
C LEU A 242 -7.11 -2.46 -0.35
N ASP A 243 -5.91 -2.64 -0.92
CA ASP A 243 -4.65 -2.82 -0.17
C ASP A 243 -4.73 -3.93 0.89
N GLY A 244 -5.55 -4.97 0.68
CA GLY A 244 -5.79 -6.01 1.67
C GLY A 244 -6.53 -5.55 2.94
N ALA A 245 -7.05 -4.31 2.96
CA ALA A 245 -7.74 -3.74 4.11
C ALA A 245 -9.23 -3.54 3.81
N GLY A 246 -10.05 -4.30 4.54
CA GLY A 246 -11.51 -4.25 4.39
C GLY A 246 -12.02 -4.98 3.16
N THR A 247 -13.33 -5.20 3.16
CA THR A 247 -14.07 -5.81 2.06
C THR A 247 -15.27 -4.93 1.75
N PHE A 248 -15.41 -4.55 0.49
CA PHE A 248 -16.54 -3.76 0.00
C PHE A 248 -17.42 -4.64 -0.87
N ARG A 249 -18.72 -4.45 -0.78
CA ARG A 249 -19.67 -5.15 -1.65
C ARG A 249 -19.59 -4.60 -3.07
N PHE A 250 -19.69 -5.49 -4.03
CA PHE A 250 -19.82 -5.16 -5.45
C PHE A 250 -21.06 -5.88 -6.00
N ASN A 251 -22.16 -5.14 -6.18
CA ASN A 251 -23.40 -5.69 -6.69
C ASN A 251 -23.31 -5.90 -8.21
N LYS A 252 -24.12 -6.81 -8.73
CA LYS A 252 -24.11 -7.13 -10.17
C LYS A 252 -24.48 -5.95 -11.08
N THR A 253 -25.18 -4.95 -10.54
CA THR A 253 -25.60 -3.73 -11.27
C THR A 253 -24.59 -2.60 -11.13
N ASP A 254 -23.58 -2.75 -10.23
CA ASP A 254 -22.55 -1.75 -10.03
C ASP A 254 -21.50 -1.78 -11.17
N THR A 255 -20.90 -0.65 -11.39
CA THR A 255 -19.69 -0.52 -12.23
C THR A 255 -18.55 -0.03 -11.35
N LEU A 256 -17.42 -0.76 -11.36
CA LEU A 256 -16.20 -0.30 -10.71
C LEU A 256 -15.35 0.47 -11.72
N LEU A 257 -14.93 1.67 -11.34
CA LEU A 257 -13.96 2.48 -12.08
C LEU A 257 -12.67 2.58 -11.27
N VAL A 258 -11.53 2.27 -11.91
CA VAL A 258 -10.19 2.42 -11.29
C VAL A 258 -9.32 3.24 -12.22
N ARG A 259 -8.62 4.23 -11.66
CA ARG A 259 -7.68 5.10 -12.39
C ARG A 259 -6.55 5.56 -11.50
N SER A 260 -5.48 6.07 -12.09
CA SER A 260 -4.42 6.74 -11.35
C SER A 260 -4.88 8.06 -10.75
N ILE A 261 -4.19 8.51 -9.71
CA ILE A 261 -4.37 9.84 -9.13
C ILE A 261 -3.16 10.71 -9.54
N GLU A 262 -3.44 11.96 -9.94
CA GLU A 262 -2.39 12.89 -10.36
C GLU A 262 -1.38 13.22 -9.26
N LYS A 263 -1.88 13.36 -8.01
CA LYS A 263 -1.02 13.69 -6.86
C LYS A 263 -0.36 12.43 -6.30
N PRO A 264 0.97 12.26 -6.50
CA PRO A 264 1.68 11.10 -5.98
C PRO A 264 1.88 11.20 -4.47
N ILE A 265 2.10 10.07 -3.84
CA ILE A 265 2.65 10.03 -2.49
C ILE A 265 4.16 10.20 -2.55
N ARG A 266 4.71 10.93 -1.57
CA ARG A 266 6.14 11.23 -1.45
C ARG A 266 6.80 10.26 -0.47
N PHE A 267 7.72 9.45 -0.97
CA PHE A 267 8.49 8.49 -0.17
C PHE A 267 9.91 8.95 -0.01
N LEU A 268 10.46 8.74 1.18
CA LEU A 268 11.87 8.88 1.44
C LEU A 268 12.61 7.60 1.07
N ARG A 269 13.63 7.72 0.23
CA ARG A 269 14.53 6.64 -0.15
C ARG A 269 15.97 7.04 0.12
N PHE A 270 16.73 6.14 0.72
CA PHE A 270 18.17 6.35 0.88
C PHE A 270 18.92 5.94 -0.41
N ARG A 271 20.03 6.64 -0.70
CA ARG A 271 20.78 6.47 -1.97
C ARG A 271 21.37 5.08 -2.14
N ASP A 272 21.70 4.40 -1.03
CA ASP A 272 22.24 3.04 -1.01
C ASP A 272 21.20 1.93 -1.17
N GLN A 273 19.92 2.28 -1.27
CA GLN A 273 18.84 1.31 -1.45
C GLN A 273 18.68 0.92 -2.91
N ASP A 274 18.95 -0.35 -3.21
CA ASP A 274 18.75 -0.96 -4.51
C ASP A 274 17.46 -1.78 -4.52
N PHE A 275 16.45 -1.27 -5.24
CA PHE A 275 15.14 -1.92 -5.34
C PHE A 275 15.23 -3.29 -6.01
N PHE A 276 15.83 -3.38 -7.21
CA PHE A 276 15.90 -4.63 -7.97
C PHE A 276 16.78 -5.68 -7.30
N GLY A 277 17.91 -5.28 -6.74
CA GLY A 277 18.74 -6.16 -5.93
C GLY A 277 18.03 -6.65 -4.66
N SER A 278 17.14 -5.84 -4.08
CA SER A 278 16.31 -6.26 -2.94
C SER A 278 15.29 -7.31 -3.33
N ILE A 279 14.67 -7.22 -4.52
CA ILE A 279 13.77 -8.25 -5.07
C ILE A 279 14.51 -9.58 -5.18
N THR A 280 15.66 -9.59 -5.85
CA THR A 280 16.45 -10.82 -6.05
C THR A 280 16.82 -11.45 -4.71
N ARG A 281 17.34 -10.68 -3.76
CA ARG A 281 17.70 -11.19 -2.43
C ARG A 281 16.52 -11.79 -1.67
N LYS A 282 15.34 -11.18 -1.75
CA LYS A 282 14.13 -11.65 -1.04
C LYS A 282 13.52 -12.90 -1.69
N LEU A 283 13.48 -12.96 -3.01
CA LEU A 283 12.92 -14.12 -3.73
C LEU A 283 13.83 -15.34 -3.58
N VAL A 284 15.16 -15.18 -3.72
CA VAL A 284 16.12 -16.28 -3.59
C VAL A 284 16.19 -16.80 -2.16
N ARG A 285 16.20 -15.95 -1.12
CA ARG A 285 16.21 -16.41 0.27
C ARG A 285 14.98 -17.22 0.64
N LYS A 286 13.78 -16.82 0.22
CA LYS A 286 12.55 -17.59 0.47
C LYS A 286 12.61 -19.00 -0.14
N VAL A 287 13.25 -19.17 -1.28
CA VAL A 287 13.41 -20.51 -1.91
C VAL A 287 14.42 -21.36 -1.10
N ALA A 288 15.48 -20.78 -0.58
CA ALA A 288 16.48 -21.51 0.23
C ALA A 288 15.93 -21.97 1.59
N ASP A 289 15.02 -21.20 2.20
CA ASP A 289 14.40 -21.53 3.49
C ASP A 289 13.25 -22.54 3.36
N CYS A 290 12.60 -22.65 2.20
CA CYS A 290 11.59 -23.69 1.91
C CYS A 290 12.19 -25.07 1.58
N GLY A 291 13.51 -25.16 1.40
CA GLY A 291 14.24 -26.40 1.08
C GLY A 291 14.93 -27.06 2.27
N LYS A 292 14.68 -26.59 3.48
CA LYS A 292 15.08 -27.18 4.77
C LYS A 292 13.82 -27.50 5.57
#